data_729fd9f4c67c33e40685c51987cd329c
#
_entry.id   729fd9f4c67c33e40685c51987cd329c
#
_cell.length_a   1.000
_cell.length_b   1.000
_cell.length_c   1.000
_cell.angle_alpha   90.00
_cell.angle_beta   90.00
_cell.angle_gamma   90.00
#
_symmetry.space_group_name_H-M   'P 1'
#
loop_
_entity.id
_entity.type
_entity.pdbx_description
1 polymer ?
#
loop_
_entity_poly.entity_id
_entity_poly.type
_entity_poly.pdbx_seq_one_letter_code
_entity_poly.pdbx_strand_id
1 'polypeptide(L)'
;MSVQQLKKMAGVEITPTTPFNFDATFHKPAHFPSGDNAWEPGIRWQTFRWGGKDLGVVFKNLGETNKPKIKVDIYSAEKLTNKFIENFLQEVRYRYNLDFNLNDFYKQFSKDFVLGPAIERIYGMKPGHQDSLYEYIIVGIVLQNCTVRRSIQMMQTLFDHYGTPLKYDKRKFWCFWEPGSLKNVTEEELRSLKLGYRAKFIKRVDDQFNEGLVDERPLRSADLETQTKSLLKLYGVGPATVWYLLFDVFHQYNFFNHISPWEQKIYSKVFFNKDPENPVPVEKLLKYFERFGKYKQLAVHYVWEDLWWQRKNKSIPWLEKLVRI
;
A
#
# COMPACT_ATOMS: atom_id res chain seq x y z
N MET A 1 -6.74 -16.72 20.39
CA MET A 1 -5.40 -16.23 20.80
C MET A 1 -5.52 -15.18 21.89
N SER A 2 -4.61 -15.14 22.87
CA SER A 2 -4.58 -14.10 23.89
C SER A 2 -4.12 -12.77 23.28
N VAL A 3 -4.73 -11.65 23.71
CA VAL A 3 -4.35 -10.32 23.22
C VAL A 3 -3.04 -9.88 23.89
N GLN A 4 -2.02 -9.60 23.11
CA GLN A 4 -0.74 -9.12 23.59
C GLN A 4 -0.82 -7.62 23.93
N GLN A 5 -0.56 -7.26 25.16
CA GLN A 5 -0.53 -5.86 25.62
C GLN A 5 0.85 -5.27 25.34
N LEU A 6 0.90 -4.22 24.52
CA LEU A 6 2.14 -3.50 24.25
C LEU A 6 2.26 -2.25 25.12
N LYS A 7 3.50 -1.87 25.44
CA LYS A 7 3.84 -0.64 26.17
C LYS A 7 4.61 0.29 25.24
N LYS A 8 4.46 1.59 25.42
CA LYS A 8 5.25 2.58 24.69
C LYS A 8 6.72 2.46 25.10
N MET A 9 7.58 2.17 24.12
CA MET A 9 9.02 2.00 24.31
C MET A 9 9.82 3.21 23.82
N ALA A 10 9.31 3.92 22.80
CA ALA A 10 9.97 5.10 22.26
C ALA A 10 8.96 6.11 21.73
N GLY A 11 9.39 7.37 21.68
CA GLY A 11 8.73 8.43 20.96
C GLY A 11 9.80 9.25 20.24
N VAL A 12 9.78 9.23 18.90
CA VAL A 12 10.79 9.87 18.07
C VAL A 12 10.09 10.85 17.13
N GLU A 13 10.75 11.96 16.83
CA GLU A 13 10.29 12.90 15.83
C GLU A 13 11.09 12.71 14.54
N ILE A 14 10.41 12.66 13.41
CA ILE A 14 11.02 12.56 12.08
C ILE A 14 10.52 13.70 11.19
N THR A 15 11.38 14.14 10.28
CA THR A 15 11.06 15.19 9.31
C THR A 15 11.10 14.56 7.91
N PRO A 16 9.95 14.42 7.24
CA PRO A 16 9.89 14.03 5.83
C PRO A 16 10.46 15.12 4.92
N THR A 17 10.85 14.74 3.69
CA THR A 17 11.21 15.71 2.65
C THR A 17 9.99 16.55 2.24
N THR A 18 10.15 17.86 2.25
CA THR A 18 9.14 18.86 1.86
C THR A 18 8.86 18.81 0.35
N PRO A 19 7.59 19.04 -0.09
CA PRO A 19 6.37 19.11 0.69
C PRO A 19 5.90 17.72 1.15
N PHE A 20 5.14 17.66 2.26
CA PHE A 20 4.62 16.43 2.79
C PHE A 20 3.21 16.62 3.36
N ASN A 21 2.25 15.90 2.80
CA ASN A 21 0.87 15.85 3.28
C ASN A 21 0.69 14.58 4.11
N PHE A 22 0.53 14.74 5.42
CA PHE A 22 0.39 13.63 6.35
C PHE A 22 -0.80 12.74 6.00
N ASP A 23 -1.99 13.33 5.91
CA ASP A 23 -3.21 12.56 5.74
C ASP A 23 -3.26 11.85 4.39
N ALA A 24 -2.91 12.54 3.30
CA ALA A 24 -2.88 11.93 1.98
C ALA A 24 -1.77 10.87 1.80
N THR A 25 -0.70 10.91 2.62
CA THR A 25 0.36 9.91 2.59
C THR A 25 0.02 8.68 3.42
N PHE A 26 -0.45 8.89 4.67
CA PHE A 26 -0.74 7.81 5.61
C PHE A 26 -2.12 7.17 5.44
N HIS A 27 -3.05 7.84 4.80
CA HIS A 27 -4.36 7.29 4.48
C HIS A 27 -4.69 7.54 3.01
N LYS A 28 -4.85 6.47 2.28
CA LYS A 28 -5.27 6.50 0.88
C LYS A 28 -6.66 5.88 0.79
N PRO A 29 -7.71 6.65 0.47
CA PRO A 29 -9.09 6.15 0.44
C PRO A 29 -9.32 5.02 -0.58
N ALA A 30 -8.43 4.88 -1.58
CA ALA A 30 -8.45 3.78 -2.53
C ALA A 30 -7.99 2.45 -1.91
N HIS A 31 -7.25 2.52 -0.80
CA HIS A 31 -6.65 1.34 -0.20
C HIS A 31 -7.67 0.55 0.62
N PHE A 32 -7.43 -0.74 0.65
CA PHE A 32 -8.23 -1.72 1.34
C PHE A 32 -8.17 -1.52 2.86
N PRO A 33 -9.32 -1.40 3.56
CA PRO A 33 -9.33 -1.33 5.01
C PRO A 33 -9.10 -2.71 5.61
N SER A 34 -8.14 -2.83 6.53
CA SER A 34 -7.86 -4.08 7.24
C SER A 34 -7.72 -3.87 8.74
N GLY A 35 -7.71 -4.96 9.51
CA GLY A 35 -7.72 -4.92 10.97
C GLY A 35 -6.39 -4.56 11.62
N ASP A 36 -5.34 -4.32 10.84
CA ASP A 36 -3.98 -4.00 11.28
C ASP A 36 -3.71 -2.50 11.44
N ASN A 37 -4.64 -1.66 11.03
CA ASN A 37 -4.46 -0.22 11.01
C ASN A 37 -5.76 0.58 11.22
N ALA A 38 -5.63 1.86 11.57
CA ALA A 38 -6.70 2.84 11.58
C ALA A 38 -6.15 4.24 11.30
N TRP A 39 -7.00 5.11 10.78
CA TRP A 39 -6.65 6.50 10.53
C TRP A 39 -7.77 7.44 11.02
N GLU A 40 -7.35 8.55 11.59
CA GLU A 40 -8.14 9.74 11.84
C GLU A 40 -7.34 10.96 11.35
N PRO A 41 -7.95 12.10 11.04
CA PRO A 41 -7.20 13.28 10.59
C PRO A 41 -6.02 13.60 11.51
N GLY A 42 -4.83 13.60 10.95
CA GLY A 42 -3.58 13.87 11.67
C GLY A 42 -3.03 12.71 12.51
N ILE A 43 -3.67 11.54 12.53
CA ILE A 43 -3.21 10.38 13.31
C ILE A 43 -3.37 9.08 12.51
N ARG A 44 -2.33 8.24 12.53
CA ARG A 44 -2.35 6.89 11.98
C ARG A 44 -1.91 5.88 13.04
N TRP A 45 -2.68 4.83 13.26
CA TRP A 45 -2.28 3.64 14.01
C TRP A 45 -1.99 2.53 13.02
N GLN A 46 -0.90 1.79 13.25
CA GLN A 46 -0.53 0.66 12.43
C GLN A 46 0.30 -0.35 13.19
N THR A 47 0.15 -1.63 12.87
CA THR A 47 1.01 -2.68 13.35
C THR A 47 2.10 -2.99 12.32
N PHE A 48 3.23 -3.48 12.81
CA PHE A 48 4.33 -3.96 11.98
C PHE A 48 4.88 -5.25 12.57
N ARG A 49 5.08 -6.25 11.73
CA ARG A 49 5.96 -7.36 12.03
C ARG A 49 7.32 -7.03 11.46
N TRP A 50 8.28 -6.73 12.32
CA TRP A 50 9.60 -6.29 11.87
C TRP A 50 10.71 -6.70 12.83
N GLY A 51 11.83 -7.23 12.27
CA GLY A 51 12.98 -7.68 13.06
C GLY A 51 12.63 -8.72 14.13
N GLY A 52 11.70 -9.65 13.82
CA GLY A 52 11.21 -10.68 14.72
C GLY A 52 10.32 -10.17 15.87
N LYS A 53 9.81 -8.93 15.80
CA LYS A 53 8.98 -8.33 16.85
C LYS A 53 7.65 -7.82 16.30
N ASP A 54 6.61 -7.92 17.14
CA ASP A 54 5.32 -7.28 16.92
C ASP A 54 5.37 -5.86 17.48
N LEU A 55 5.14 -4.89 16.61
CA LEU A 55 5.15 -3.48 16.97
C LEU A 55 3.77 -2.85 16.74
N GLY A 56 3.33 -2.04 17.69
CA GLY A 56 2.28 -1.06 17.49
C GLY A 56 2.92 0.30 17.25
N VAL A 57 2.45 1.04 16.26
CA VAL A 57 3.00 2.36 15.94
C VAL A 57 1.88 3.38 15.81
N VAL A 58 2.10 4.55 16.40
CA VAL A 58 1.20 5.71 16.26
C VAL A 58 1.97 6.86 15.64
N PHE A 59 1.58 7.23 14.45
CA PHE A 59 2.08 8.41 13.77
C PHE A 59 1.15 9.59 14.06
N LYS A 60 1.72 10.74 14.45
CA LYS A 60 0.97 11.98 14.70
C LYS A 60 1.57 13.12 13.91
N ASN A 61 0.73 13.84 13.20
CA ASN A 61 1.14 15.05 12.51
C ASN A 61 1.44 16.17 13.52
N LEU A 62 2.64 16.71 13.50
CA LEU A 62 3.06 17.84 14.32
C LEU A 62 3.44 19.07 13.48
N GLY A 63 3.37 18.97 12.16
CA GLY A 63 3.82 20.01 11.25
C GLY A 63 2.77 20.39 10.22
N GLU A 64 3.21 21.21 9.28
CA GLU A 64 2.45 21.62 8.10
C GLU A 64 3.08 21.03 6.85
N THR A 65 2.38 21.07 5.72
CA THR A 65 2.85 20.49 4.45
C THR A 65 4.24 20.99 4.05
N ASN A 66 4.53 22.28 4.27
CA ASN A 66 5.83 22.89 3.90
C ASN A 66 6.84 22.95 5.07
N LYS A 67 6.43 22.54 6.26
CA LYS A 67 7.28 22.38 7.45
C LYS A 67 6.92 21.08 8.16
N PRO A 68 7.10 19.92 7.50
CA PRO A 68 6.60 18.66 8.00
C PRO A 68 7.34 18.19 9.25
N LYS A 69 6.59 17.63 10.16
CA LYS A 69 7.09 16.99 11.37
C LYS A 69 6.12 15.90 11.80
N ILE A 70 6.62 14.71 12.05
CA ILE A 70 5.83 13.56 12.47
C ILE A 70 6.40 13.06 13.81
N LYS A 71 5.52 12.85 14.78
CA LYS A 71 5.85 12.07 15.96
C LYS A 71 5.52 10.61 15.70
N VAL A 72 6.47 9.73 15.99
CA VAL A 72 6.34 8.28 15.88
C VAL A 72 6.44 7.69 17.27
N ASP A 73 5.33 7.24 17.83
CA ASP A 73 5.27 6.53 19.10
C ASP A 73 5.31 5.02 18.81
N ILE A 74 6.32 4.32 19.34
CA ILE A 74 6.56 2.88 19.09
C ILE A 74 6.22 2.10 20.35
N TYR A 75 5.37 1.09 20.20
CA TYR A 75 4.91 0.18 21.25
C TYR A 75 5.43 -1.23 20.98
N SER A 76 5.90 -1.90 22.03
CA SER A 76 6.38 -3.29 21.98
C SER A 76 6.10 -3.98 23.31
N ALA A 77 6.11 -5.32 23.32
CA ALA A 77 6.11 -6.11 24.53
C ALA A 77 7.48 -6.11 25.25
N GLU A 78 8.54 -5.93 24.47
CA GLU A 78 9.93 -5.97 24.92
C GLU A 78 10.63 -4.63 24.76
N LYS A 79 11.69 -4.41 25.52
CA LYS A 79 12.57 -3.24 25.34
C LYS A 79 13.20 -3.25 23.95
N LEU A 80 13.29 -2.08 23.34
CA LEU A 80 13.92 -1.87 22.04
C LEU A 80 15.26 -1.15 22.23
N THR A 81 16.29 -1.57 21.52
CA THR A 81 17.57 -0.86 21.49
C THR A 81 17.47 0.36 20.57
N ASN A 82 18.32 1.38 20.79
CA ASN A 82 18.39 2.54 19.91
C ASN A 82 18.65 2.13 18.45
N LYS A 83 19.54 1.18 18.23
CA LYS A 83 19.86 0.66 16.89
C LYS A 83 18.66 -0.01 16.21
N PHE A 84 17.85 -0.75 16.99
CA PHE A 84 16.62 -1.33 16.46
C PHE A 84 15.64 -0.24 16.03
N ILE A 85 15.45 0.79 16.87
CA ILE A 85 14.55 1.92 16.59
C ILE A 85 15.00 2.67 15.34
N GLU A 86 16.29 3.00 15.23
CA GLU A 86 16.86 3.65 14.04
C GLU A 86 16.60 2.85 12.77
N ASN A 87 16.91 1.56 12.76
CA ASN A 87 16.70 0.68 11.62
C ASN A 87 15.20 0.57 11.26
N PHE A 88 14.32 0.49 12.27
CA PHE A 88 12.88 0.47 12.04
C PHE A 88 12.37 1.79 11.44
N LEU A 89 12.89 2.93 11.90
CA LEU A 89 12.53 4.23 11.30
C LEU A 89 13.00 4.36 9.85
N GLN A 90 14.14 3.77 9.47
CA GLN A 90 14.56 3.68 8.07
C GLN A 90 13.56 2.85 7.24
N GLU A 91 13.07 1.74 7.79
CA GLU A 91 12.02 0.95 7.14
C GLU A 91 10.73 1.75 6.94
N VAL A 92 10.28 2.50 7.95
CA VAL A 92 9.13 3.39 7.87
C VAL A 92 9.35 4.47 6.78
N ARG A 93 10.53 5.09 6.74
CA ARG A 93 10.88 6.09 5.73
C ARG A 93 10.80 5.50 4.33
N TYR A 94 11.31 4.28 4.15
CA TYR A 94 11.24 3.57 2.88
C TYR A 94 9.79 3.28 2.49
N ARG A 95 9.04 2.55 3.31
CA ARG A 95 7.68 2.12 2.98
C ARG A 95 6.77 3.29 2.61
N TYR A 96 6.76 4.35 3.40
CA TYR A 96 5.98 5.56 3.13
C TYR A 96 6.65 6.55 2.18
N ASN A 97 7.85 6.20 1.68
CA ASN A 97 8.63 7.03 0.76
C ASN A 97 8.81 8.48 1.24
N LEU A 98 9.08 8.64 2.53
CA LEU A 98 9.10 9.95 3.19
C LEU A 98 10.19 10.87 2.67
N ASP A 99 11.25 10.31 2.06
CA ASP A 99 12.41 11.04 1.53
C ASP A 99 12.26 11.41 0.05
N PHE A 100 11.19 10.99 -0.61
CA PHE A 100 10.99 11.27 -2.02
C PHE A 100 10.75 12.74 -2.28
N ASN A 101 11.56 13.32 -3.20
CA ASN A 101 11.44 14.73 -3.59
C ASN A 101 10.46 14.89 -4.76
N LEU A 102 9.36 15.60 -4.51
CA LEU A 102 8.29 15.84 -5.47
C LEU A 102 8.47 17.14 -6.30
N ASN A 103 9.49 17.96 -6.01
CA ASN A 103 9.61 19.30 -6.60
C ASN A 103 9.69 19.27 -8.13
N ASP A 104 10.49 18.37 -8.71
CA ASP A 104 10.61 18.24 -10.16
C ASP A 104 9.30 17.80 -10.81
N PHE A 105 8.59 16.88 -10.18
CA PHE A 105 7.28 16.43 -10.63
C PHE A 105 6.26 17.59 -10.64
N TYR A 106 6.20 18.34 -9.56
CA TYR A 106 5.30 19.50 -9.47
C TYR A 106 5.65 20.61 -10.45
N LYS A 107 6.94 20.92 -10.59
CA LYS A 107 7.41 21.91 -11.57
C LYS A 107 6.98 21.59 -12.99
N GLN A 108 6.97 20.31 -13.36
CA GLN A 108 6.61 19.87 -14.71
C GLN A 108 5.11 19.84 -14.93
N PHE A 109 4.31 19.44 -13.92
CA PHE A 109 2.92 19.04 -14.15
C PHE A 109 1.85 19.83 -13.38
N SER A 110 2.20 20.79 -12.53
CA SER A 110 1.23 21.61 -11.80
C SER A 110 0.29 22.44 -12.70
N LYS A 111 0.67 22.66 -13.96
CA LYS A 111 -0.16 23.37 -14.96
C LYS A 111 -0.88 22.42 -15.94
N ASP A 112 -0.74 21.11 -15.78
CA ASP A 112 -1.47 20.14 -16.59
C ASP A 112 -2.98 20.22 -16.30
N PHE A 113 -3.80 20.11 -17.33
CA PHE A 113 -5.25 20.30 -17.22
C PHE A 113 -5.92 19.27 -16.29
N VAL A 114 -5.46 18.00 -16.28
CA VAL A 114 -6.02 16.94 -15.43
C VAL A 114 -5.22 16.77 -14.14
N LEU A 115 -3.89 16.72 -14.27
CA LEU A 115 -2.99 16.43 -13.15
C LEU A 115 -2.80 17.64 -12.22
N GLY A 116 -2.80 18.87 -12.73
CA GLY A 116 -2.61 20.08 -11.92
C GLY A 116 -3.62 20.21 -10.79
N PRO A 117 -4.94 20.09 -11.04
CA PRO A 117 -5.95 20.09 -9.98
C PRO A 117 -5.80 18.95 -8.97
N ALA A 118 -5.35 17.76 -9.40
CA ALA A 118 -5.06 16.64 -8.50
C ALA A 118 -3.85 16.95 -7.60
N ILE A 119 -2.77 17.48 -8.19
CA ILE A 119 -1.60 17.93 -7.42
C ILE A 119 -1.99 18.97 -6.36
N GLU A 120 -2.83 19.93 -6.69
CA GLU A 120 -3.25 20.99 -5.78
C GLU A 120 -4.01 20.41 -4.56
N ARG A 121 -4.97 19.51 -4.80
CA ARG A 121 -5.83 18.95 -3.73
C ARG A 121 -5.08 18.04 -2.76
N ILE A 122 -4.13 17.26 -3.25
CA ILE A 122 -3.34 16.34 -2.42
C ILE A 122 -1.85 16.68 -2.41
N TYR A 123 -1.55 17.98 -2.49
CA TYR A 123 -0.19 18.51 -2.52
C TYR A 123 0.65 17.98 -1.36
N GLY A 124 1.79 17.40 -1.67
CA GLY A 124 2.71 16.79 -0.69
C GLY A 124 2.44 15.31 -0.40
N MET A 125 1.47 14.66 -1.06
CA MET A 125 1.26 13.22 -0.94
C MET A 125 2.49 12.45 -1.44
N LYS A 126 3.05 11.58 -0.61
CA LYS A 126 4.14 10.68 -1.02
C LYS A 126 3.58 9.39 -1.62
N PRO A 127 4.17 8.93 -2.74
CA PRO A 127 3.83 7.64 -3.32
C PRO A 127 4.56 6.52 -2.54
N GLY A 128 3.90 5.89 -1.61
CA GLY A 128 4.44 4.80 -0.81
C GLY A 128 3.31 3.93 -0.29
N HIS A 129 3.64 2.76 0.21
CA HIS A 129 2.70 1.80 0.76
C HIS A 129 3.14 1.34 2.16
N GLN A 130 2.19 0.99 2.99
CA GLN A 130 2.45 0.58 4.37
C GLN A 130 3.01 -0.84 4.50
N ASP A 131 2.65 -1.74 3.57
CA ASP A 131 2.92 -3.17 3.67
C ASP A 131 4.32 -3.54 3.17
N SER A 132 4.88 -4.63 3.68
CA SER A 132 6.00 -5.32 3.07
C SER A 132 5.57 -6.01 1.78
N LEU A 133 6.54 -6.48 0.99
CA LEU A 133 6.27 -7.26 -0.22
C LEU A 133 5.37 -8.48 0.06
N TYR A 134 5.64 -9.20 1.16
CA TYR A 134 4.84 -10.36 1.55
C TYR A 134 3.40 -9.97 1.89
N GLU A 135 3.23 -8.99 2.78
CA GLU A 135 1.92 -8.49 3.20
C GLU A 135 1.10 -7.99 2.01
N TYR A 136 1.72 -7.21 1.13
CA TYR A 136 1.09 -6.68 -0.09
C TYR A 136 0.60 -7.80 -1.02
N ILE A 137 1.41 -8.85 -1.23
CA ILE A 137 1.02 -10.00 -2.07
C ILE A 137 -0.16 -10.75 -1.45
N ILE A 138 -0.15 -11.01 -0.14
CA ILE A 138 -1.26 -11.67 0.54
C ILE A 138 -2.57 -10.87 0.38
N VAL A 139 -2.53 -9.56 0.62
CA VAL A 139 -3.67 -8.66 0.40
C VAL A 139 -4.11 -8.69 -1.06
N GLY A 140 -3.15 -8.61 -2.00
CA GLY A 140 -3.43 -8.68 -3.44
C GLY A 140 -4.11 -9.99 -3.86
N ILE A 141 -3.70 -11.14 -3.31
CA ILE A 141 -4.35 -12.44 -3.57
C ILE A 141 -5.79 -12.42 -3.04
N VAL A 142 -6.02 -11.89 -1.85
CA VAL A 142 -7.35 -11.81 -1.25
C VAL A 142 -8.30 -10.92 -2.06
N LEU A 143 -7.77 -9.87 -2.69
CA LEU A 143 -8.54 -8.94 -3.53
C LEU A 143 -8.91 -9.49 -4.92
N GLN A 144 -8.25 -10.55 -5.41
CA GLN A 144 -8.49 -11.09 -6.75
C GLN A 144 -9.95 -11.54 -6.95
N ASN A 145 -10.58 -11.06 -8.04
CA ASN A 145 -11.92 -11.47 -8.48
C ASN A 145 -12.97 -11.49 -7.35
N CYS A 146 -12.97 -10.47 -6.50
CA CYS A 146 -13.81 -10.42 -5.32
C CYS A 146 -14.34 -9.01 -5.05
N THR A 147 -15.47 -8.91 -4.33
CA THR A 147 -15.92 -7.62 -3.81
C THR A 147 -15.05 -7.20 -2.61
N VAL A 148 -14.91 -5.90 -2.39
CA VAL A 148 -14.17 -5.36 -1.23
C VAL A 148 -14.68 -5.93 0.08
N ARG A 149 -16.01 -5.99 0.26
CA ARG A 149 -16.64 -6.58 1.45
C ARG A 149 -16.18 -8.01 1.71
N ARG A 150 -16.15 -8.85 0.66
CA ARG A 150 -15.72 -10.25 0.78
C ARG A 150 -14.23 -10.35 1.10
N SER A 151 -13.41 -9.49 0.51
CA SER A 151 -11.98 -9.43 0.80
C SER A 151 -11.70 -9.04 2.26
N ILE A 152 -12.44 -8.07 2.82
CA ILE A 152 -12.35 -7.70 4.24
C ILE A 152 -12.65 -8.91 5.14
N GLN A 153 -13.71 -9.67 4.83
CA GLN A 153 -14.07 -10.87 5.59
C GLN A 153 -12.96 -11.93 5.54
N MET A 154 -12.38 -12.18 4.37
CA MET A 154 -11.30 -13.15 4.21
C MET A 154 -10.02 -12.71 4.96
N MET A 155 -9.65 -11.42 4.86
CA MET A 155 -8.52 -10.90 5.62
C MET A 155 -8.74 -11.02 7.13
N GLN A 156 -9.94 -10.67 7.62
CA GLN A 156 -10.26 -10.82 9.02
C GLN A 156 -10.16 -12.29 9.47
N THR A 157 -10.67 -13.23 8.67
CA THR A 157 -10.53 -14.66 8.96
C THR A 157 -9.06 -15.10 9.04
N LEU A 158 -8.21 -14.61 8.13
CA LEU A 158 -6.77 -14.90 8.18
C LEU A 158 -6.12 -14.32 9.44
N PHE A 159 -6.45 -13.09 9.81
CA PHE A 159 -5.97 -12.48 11.06
C PHE A 159 -6.43 -13.25 12.29
N ASP A 160 -7.69 -13.69 12.34
CA ASP A 160 -8.24 -14.45 13.47
C ASP A 160 -7.52 -15.79 13.68
N HIS A 161 -6.96 -16.40 12.63
CA HIS A 161 -6.29 -17.70 12.69
C HIS A 161 -4.77 -17.59 12.80
N TYR A 162 -4.15 -16.62 12.13
CA TYR A 162 -2.69 -16.55 11.98
C TYR A 162 -2.08 -15.24 12.48
N GLY A 163 -2.87 -14.16 12.56
CA GLY A 163 -2.40 -12.87 13.05
C GLY A 163 -2.23 -12.84 14.56
N THR A 164 -1.44 -11.89 15.06
CA THR A 164 -1.28 -11.63 16.49
C THR A 164 -2.16 -10.46 16.92
N PRO A 165 -3.13 -10.64 17.83
CA PRO A 165 -3.93 -9.52 18.34
C PRO A 165 -3.11 -8.69 19.34
N LEU A 166 -2.90 -7.42 19.01
CA LEU A 166 -2.14 -6.45 19.79
C LEU A 166 -3.07 -5.41 20.39
N LYS A 167 -2.78 -4.98 21.62
CA LYS A 167 -3.46 -3.84 22.26
C LYS A 167 -2.45 -2.79 22.67
N TYR A 168 -2.58 -1.59 22.12
CA TYR A 168 -1.77 -0.41 22.42
C TYR A 168 -2.57 0.87 22.17
N ASP A 169 -2.16 1.96 22.78
CA ASP A 169 -2.82 3.27 22.65
C ASP A 169 -4.36 3.19 22.79
N LYS A 170 -4.84 2.35 23.75
CA LYS A 170 -6.25 2.08 24.06
C LYS A 170 -7.05 1.38 22.94
N ARG A 171 -6.41 0.95 21.84
CA ARG A 171 -7.04 0.28 20.68
C ARG A 171 -6.52 -1.14 20.54
N LYS A 172 -7.30 -1.98 19.83
CA LYS A 172 -6.91 -3.34 19.46
C LYS A 172 -6.75 -3.40 17.94
N PHE A 173 -5.62 -4.01 17.52
CA PHE A 173 -5.29 -4.25 16.12
C PHE A 173 -4.77 -5.68 15.95
N TRP A 174 -4.73 -6.14 14.71
CA TRP A 174 -4.06 -7.36 14.31
C TRP A 174 -2.69 -7.04 13.74
N CYS A 175 -1.70 -7.86 14.05
CA CYS A 175 -0.42 -7.83 13.37
C CYS A 175 -0.33 -8.98 12.39
N PHE A 176 0.22 -8.74 11.21
CA PHE A 176 0.47 -9.78 10.24
C PHE A 176 1.37 -10.87 10.81
N TRP A 177 1.22 -12.09 10.34
CA TRP A 177 2.12 -13.20 10.61
C TRP A 177 3.41 -13.09 9.79
N GLU A 178 4.46 -13.76 10.24
CA GLU A 178 5.72 -13.80 9.49
C GLU A 178 5.62 -14.74 8.28
N PRO A 179 6.34 -14.45 7.18
CA PRO A 179 6.54 -15.43 6.11
C PRO A 179 7.03 -16.77 6.67
N GLY A 180 6.47 -17.88 6.18
CA GLY A 180 6.75 -19.22 6.68
C GLY A 180 5.93 -19.65 7.92
N SER A 181 5.13 -18.77 8.49
CA SER A 181 4.22 -19.15 9.59
C SER A 181 3.17 -20.18 9.16
N LEU A 182 2.86 -20.28 7.88
CA LEU A 182 1.91 -21.25 7.34
C LEU A 182 2.57 -22.57 6.88
N LYS A 183 3.85 -22.80 7.17
CA LYS A 183 4.58 -24.01 6.70
C LYS A 183 3.91 -25.32 7.09
N ASN A 184 3.33 -25.38 8.28
CA ASN A 184 2.64 -26.57 8.81
C ASN A 184 1.12 -26.57 8.53
N VAL A 185 0.60 -25.54 7.85
CA VAL A 185 -0.83 -25.41 7.49
C VAL A 185 -1.04 -26.01 6.11
N THR A 186 -2.03 -26.86 5.95
CA THR A 186 -2.35 -27.48 4.65
C THR A 186 -3.20 -26.55 3.78
N GLU A 187 -3.23 -26.81 2.47
CA GLU A 187 -4.13 -26.10 1.56
C GLU A 187 -5.59 -26.33 1.94
N GLU A 188 -5.95 -27.53 2.39
CA GLU A 188 -7.29 -27.92 2.83
C GLU A 188 -7.73 -27.11 4.07
N GLU A 189 -6.85 -26.94 5.04
CA GLU A 189 -7.12 -26.08 6.21
C GLU A 189 -7.39 -24.64 5.79
N LEU A 190 -6.57 -24.07 4.90
CA LEU A 190 -6.81 -22.73 4.36
C LEU A 190 -8.11 -22.66 3.55
N ARG A 191 -8.45 -23.70 2.78
CA ARG A 191 -9.73 -23.79 2.05
C ARG A 191 -10.93 -23.80 3.00
N SER A 192 -10.82 -24.48 4.14
CA SER A 192 -11.87 -24.52 5.17
C SER A 192 -12.22 -23.14 5.71
N LEU A 193 -11.28 -22.18 5.63
CA LEU A 193 -11.48 -20.76 5.98
C LEU A 193 -12.25 -19.96 4.90
N LYS A 194 -12.85 -20.64 3.94
CA LYS A 194 -13.64 -20.07 2.85
C LYS A 194 -12.82 -19.13 1.92
N LEU A 195 -11.52 -19.39 1.76
CA LEU A 195 -10.62 -18.63 0.88
C LEU A 195 -10.75 -19.07 -0.59
N GLY A 196 -11.37 -20.24 -0.85
CA GLY A 196 -11.50 -20.81 -2.18
C GLY A 196 -10.14 -21.13 -2.82
N TYR A 197 -9.96 -20.81 -4.10
CA TYR A 197 -8.69 -21.06 -4.82
C TYR A 197 -7.51 -20.27 -4.25
N ARG A 198 -7.77 -19.19 -3.52
CA ARG A 198 -6.74 -18.34 -2.89
C ARG A 198 -5.94 -19.08 -1.83
N ALA A 199 -6.53 -20.11 -1.20
CA ALA A 199 -5.84 -20.98 -0.25
C ALA A 199 -4.54 -21.51 -0.83
N LYS A 200 -4.58 -22.04 -2.06
CA LYS A 200 -3.40 -22.52 -2.78
C LYS A 200 -2.36 -21.42 -3.02
N PHE A 201 -2.82 -20.24 -3.41
CA PHE A 201 -1.90 -19.13 -3.69
C PHE A 201 -1.21 -18.63 -2.41
N ILE A 202 -1.96 -18.42 -1.34
CA ILE A 202 -1.44 -17.99 -0.04
C ILE A 202 -0.43 -19.03 0.48
N LYS A 203 -0.77 -20.31 0.47
CA LYS A 203 0.14 -21.37 0.93
C LYS A 203 1.45 -21.39 0.15
N ARG A 204 1.38 -21.36 -1.18
CA ARG A 204 2.57 -21.40 -2.02
C ARG A 204 3.43 -20.15 -1.92
N VAL A 205 2.82 -18.98 -1.79
CA VAL A 205 3.57 -17.74 -1.55
C VAL A 205 4.29 -17.81 -0.21
N ASP A 206 3.61 -18.26 0.86
CA ASP A 206 4.23 -18.41 2.17
C ASP A 206 5.43 -19.36 2.13
N ASP A 207 5.29 -20.52 1.48
CA ASP A 207 6.37 -21.47 1.30
C ASP A 207 7.55 -20.86 0.53
N GLN A 208 7.31 -20.16 -0.56
CA GLN A 208 8.34 -19.51 -1.38
C GLN A 208 9.12 -18.43 -0.61
N PHE A 209 8.45 -17.65 0.23
CA PHE A 209 9.12 -16.70 1.11
C PHE A 209 9.93 -17.40 2.20
N ASN A 210 9.40 -18.50 2.79
CA ASN A 210 10.11 -19.30 3.79
C ASN A 210 11.37 -19.97 3.20
N GLU A 211 11.32 -20.38 1.93
CA GLU A 211 12.45 -20.96 1.19
C GLU A 211 13.45 -19.89 0.70
N GLY A 212 13.16 -18.61 0.89
CA GLY A 212 14.03 -17.51 0.47
C GLY A 212 14.08 -17.31 -1.05
N LEU A 213 13.04 -17.73 -1.80
CA LEU A 213 13.00 -17.54 -3.26
C LEU A 213 13.07 -16.08 -3.66
N VAL A 214 12.52 -15.20 -2.83
CA VAL A 214 12.54 -13.74 -3.00
C VAL A 214 12.87 -13.08 -1.68
N ASP A 215 13.90 -12.23 -1.70
CA ASP A 215 14.23 -11.32 -0.59
C ASP A 215 13.96 -9.88 -1.05
N GLU A 216 13.05 -9.19 -0.35
CA GLU A 216 12.67 -7.83 -0.67
C GLU A 216 13.83 -6.84 -0.54
N ARG A 217 14.70 -7.01 0.49
CA ARG A 217 15.73 -6.01 0.80
C ARG A 217 16.73 -5.80 -0.33
N PRO A 218 17.41 -6.84 -0.86
CA PRO A 218 18.30 -6.66 -2.02
C PRO A 218 17.55 -6.22 -3.26
N LEU A 219 16.27 -6.62 -3.44
CA LEU A 219 15.48 -6.19 -4.58
C LEU A 219 15.17 -4.68 -4.57
N ARG A 220 15.12 -4.02 -3.42
CA ARG A 220 14.88 -2.58 -3.34
C ARG A 220 15.90 -1.74 -4.10
N SER A 221 17.14 -2.24 -4.24
CA SER A 221 18.23 -1.58 -4.98
C SER A 221 18.53 -2.21 -6.35
N ALA A 222 17.83 -3.26 -6.72
CA ALA A 222 17.99 -3.91 -8.01
C ALA A 222 17.37 -3.10 -9.15
N ASP A 223 17.81 -3.37 -10.38
CA ASP A 223 17.20 -2.77 -11.56
C ASP A 223 15.79 -3.33 -11.84
N LEU A 224 15.05 -2.63 -12.68
CA LEU A 224 13.66 -2.95 -13.03
C LEU A 224 13.51 -4.36 -13.62
N GLU A 225 14.48 -4.82 -14.42
CA GLU A 225 14.44 -6.14 -15.06
C GLU A 225 14.61 -7.24 -14.01
N THR A 226 15.57 -7.09 -13.11
CA THR A 226 15.83 -8.02 -12.00
C THR A 226 14.63 -8.08 -11.04
N GLN A 227 14.05 -6.93 -10.69
CA GLN A 227 12.83 -6.86 -9.89
C GLN A 227 11.69 -7.61 -10.57
N THR A 228 11.42 -7.31 -11.85
CA THR A 228 10.35 -7.93 -12.63
C THR A 228 10.52 -9.45 -12.70
N LYS A 229 11.72 -9.94 -13.06
CA LYS A 229 12.01 -11.38 -13.14
C LYS A 229 11.84 -12.09 -11.81
N SER A 230 12.28 -11.47 -10.72
CA SER A 230 12.17 -12.05 -9.38
C SER A 230 10.72 -12.14 -8.92
N LEU A 231 9.93 -11.09 -9.14
CA LEU A 231 8.52 -11.06 -8.77
C LEU A 231 7.67 -12.07 -9.55
N LEU A 232 7.96 -12.26 -10.85
CA LEU A 232 7.26 -13.24 -11.69
C LEU A 232 7.53 -14.71 -11.29
N LYS A 233 8.52 -15.00 -10.46
CA LYS A 233 8.75 -16.34 -9.90
C LYS A 233 7.75 -16.70 -8.80
N LEU A 234 7.13 -15.69 -8.18
CA LEU A 234 6.18 -15.90 -7.10
C LEU A 234 4.85 -16.46 -7.63
N TYR A 235 4.35 -17.48 -6.97
CA TYR A 235 3.14 -18.17 -7.39
C TYR A 235 1.92 -17.25 -7.32
N GLY A 236 1.18 -17.16 -8.41
CA GLY A 236 0.00 -16.29 -8.49
C GLY A 236 0.30 -14.80 -8.73
N VAL A 237 1.58 -14.45 -8.88
CA VAL A 237 2.01 -13.11 -9.27
C VAL A 237 2.16 -13.05 -10.79
N GLY A 238 1.22 -12.44 -11.46
CA GLY A 238 1.24 -12.20 -12.90
C GLY A 238 1.72 -10.79 -13.25
N PRO A 239 1.86 -10.47 -14.57
CA PRO A 239 2.32 -9.16 -15.04
C PRO A 239 1.55 -7.97 -14.45
N ALA A 240 0.23 -8.12 -14.29
CA ALA A 240 -0.60 -7.09 -13.68
C ALA A 240 -0.25 -6.84 -12.19
N THR A 241 -0.01 -7.91 -11.42
CA THR A 241 0.39 -7.80 -10.01
C THR A 241 1.79 -7.21 -9.90
N VAL A 242 2.73 -7.64 -10.74
CA VAL A 242 4.09 -7.09 -10.79
C VAL A 242 4.07 -5.57 -10.97
N TRP A 243 3.19 -5.07 -11.81
CA TRP A 243 3.06 -3.65 -12.06
C TRP A 243 2.75 -2.83 -10.78
N TYR A 244 1.80 -3.29 -9.96
CA TYR A 244 1.49 -2.65 -8.68
C TYR A 244 2.66 -2.77 -7.69
N LEU A 245 3.29 -3.96 -7.60
CA LEU A 245 4.43 -4.19 -6.71
C LEU A 245 5.63 -3.29 -7.06
N LEU A 246 5.92 -3.11 -8.34
CA LEU A 246 6.99 -2.23 -8.80
C LEU A 246 6.75 -0.78 -8.37
N PHE A 247 5.52 -0.31 -8.41
CA PHE A 247 5.18 1.04 -7.98
C PHE A 247 5.14 1.18 -6.46
N ASP A 248 4.32 0.39 -5.78
CA ASP A 248 4.00 0.58 -4.36
C ASP A 248 5.14 0.12 -3.44
N VAL A 249 5.84 -0.98 -3.79
CA VAL A 249 6.89 -1.57 -2.95
C VAL A 249 8.29 -1.17 -3.39
N PHE A 250 8.55 -1.08 -4.72
CA PHE A 250 9.88 -0.83 -5.26
C PHE A 250 10.07 0.59 -5.82
N HIS A 251 9.07 1.46 -5.72
CA HIS A 251 9.12 2.87 -6.08
C HIS A 251 9.52 3.14 -7.54
N GLN A 252 9.10 2.28 -8.47
CA GLN A 252 9.31 2.45 -9.90
C GLN A 252 8.21 3.33 -10.50
N TYR A 253 8.54 4.54 -10.96
CA TYR A 253 7.57 5.55 -11.41
C TYR A 253 7.45 5.68 -12.92
N ASN A 254 8.36 5.08 -13.67
CA ASN A 254 8.43 5.14 -15.13
C ASN A 254 7.87 3.89 -15.83
N PHE A 255 7.36 2.92 -15.07
CA PHE A 255 6.84 1.67 -15.59
C PHE A 255 5.31 1.66 -15.56
N PHE A 256 4.67 1.78 -16.73
CA PHE A 256 3.21 1.80 -16.89
C PHE A 256 2.83 1.14 -18.21
N ASN A 257 2.55 -0.15 -18.20
CA ASN A 257 2.28 -0.95 -19.39
C ASN A 257 1.00 -1.79 -19.31
N HIS A 258 0.25 -1.68 -18.22
CA HIS A 258 -0.96 -2.43 -17.99
C HIS A 258 -2.08 -1.53 -17.47
N ILE A 259 -3.29 -1.74 -17.98
CA ILE A 259 -4.51 -1.08 -17.51
C ILE A 259 -5.59 -2.16 -17.48
N SER A 260 -6.16 -2.40 -16.30
CA SER A 260 -7.28 -3.34 -16.16
C SER A 260 -8.55 -2.78 -16.83
N PRO A 261 -9.52 -3.63 -17.19
CA PRO A 261 -10.78 -3.16 -17.79
C PRO A 261 -11.55 -2.16 -16.93
N TRP A 262 -11.43 -2.27 -15.62
CA TRP A 262 -12.06 -1.35 -14.68
C TRP A 262 -11.35 0.00 -14.64
N GLU A 263 -10.03 0.00 -14.56
CA GLU A 263 -9.21 1.22 -14.63
C GLU A 263 -9.36 1.93 -15.99
N GLN A 264 -9.48 1.16 -17.09
CA GLN A 264 -9.72 1.70 -18.42
C GLN A 264 -10.98 2.58 -18.46
N LYS A 265 -12.07 2.13 -17.84
CA LYS A 265 -13.31 2.89 -17.73
C LYS A 265 -13.10 4.20 -16.96
N ILE A 266 -12.39 4.15 -15.85
CA ILE A 266 -12.10 5.31 -15.00
C ILE A 266 -11.17 6.29 -15.72
N TYR A 267 -10.06 5.83 -16.28
CA TYR A 267 -9.12 6.69 -17.00
C TYR A 267 -9.73 7.31 -18.24
N SER A 268 -10.60 6.59 -18.96
CA SER A 268 -11.35 7.14 -20.10
C SER A 268 -12.24 8.30 -19.67
N LYS A 269 -12.90 8.20 -18.53
CA LYS A 269 -13.73 9.27 -18.01
C LYS A 269 -12.88 10.46 -17.54
N VAL A 270 -11.84 10.20 -16.76
CA VAL A 270 -11.05 11.25 -16.11
C VAL A 270 -10.17 12.02 -17.10
N PHE A 271 -9.46 11.31 -18.00
CA PHE A 271 -8.50 11.94 -18.91
C PHE A 271 -9.11 12.37 -20.26
N PHE A 272 -10.22 11.77 -20.66
CA PHE A 272 -10.82 12.02 -21.99
C PHE A 272 -12.30 12.45 -21.94
N ASN A 273 -12.89 12.53 -20.76
CA ASN A 273 -14.31 12.77 -20.51
C ASN A 273 -15.24 11.84 -21.32
N LYS A 274 -14.78 10.59 -21.59
CA LYS A 274 -15.56 9.58 -22.29
C LYS A 274 -16.50 8.84 -21.35
N ASP A 275 -17.61 8.34 -21.90
CA ASP A 275 -18.51 7.45 -21.17
C ASP A 275 -17.76 6.17 -20.78
N PRO A 276 -17.80 5.75 -19.50
CA PRO A 276 -17.20 4.50 -19.05
C PRO A 276 -17.70 3.25 -19.77
N GLU A 277 -18.90 3.26 -20.35
CA GLU A 277 -19.41 2.13 -21.12
C GLU A 277 -18.83 2.07 -22.56
N ASN A 278 -18.23 3.16 -23.04
CA ASN A 278 -17.51 3.24 -24.31
C ASN A 278 -16.09 3.76 -24.08
N PRO A 279 -15.24 3.00 -23.38
CA PRO A 279 -13.92 3.49 -22.96
C PRO A 279 -12.95 3.66 -24.12
N VAL A 280 -11.97 4.53 -23.93
CA VAL A 280 -10.86 4.72 -24.84
C VAL A 280 -10.02 3.42 -24.91
N PRO A 281 -9.57 2.96 -26.10
CA PRO A 281 -8.70 1.79 -26.21
C PRO A 281 -7.45 1.90 -25.31
N VAL A 282 -7.04 0.77 -24.72
CA VAL A 282 -5.91 0.72 -23.76
C VAL A 282 -4.62 1.27 -24.39
N GLU A 283 -4.32 0.91 -25.64
CA GLU A 283 -3.12 1.39 -26.34
C GLU A 283 -3.12 2.93 -26.48
N LYS A 284 -4.29 3.53 -26.70
CA LYS A 284 -4.42 4.99 -26.79
C LYS A 284 -4.23 5.64 -25.41
N LEU A 285 -4.69 5.02 -24.32
CA LEU A 285 -4.45 5.48 -22.94
C LEU A 285 -2.96 5.39 -22.61
N LEU A 286 -2.33 4.24 -22.87
CA LEU A 286 -0.89 4.04 -22.63
C LEU A 286 -0.05 5.06 -23.39
N LYS A 287 -0.36 5.26 -24.69
CA LYS A 287 0.31 6.27 -25.53
C LYS A 287 0.11 7.68 -24.97
N TYR A 288 -1.07 8.02 -24.48
CA TYR A 288 -1.33 9.32 -23.86
C TYR A 288 -0.49 9.54 -22.61
N PHE A 289 -0.30 8.51 -21.78
CA PHE A 289 0.46 8.61 -20.52
C PHE A 289 1.98 8.73 -20.76
N GLU A 290 2.51 8.37 -21.93
CA GLU A 290 3.92 8.60 -22.29
C GLU A 290 4.32 10.08 -22.19
N ARG A 291 3.38 11.03 -22.29
CA ARG A 291 3.61 12.47 -22.10
C ARG A 291 4.15 12.83 -20.71
N PHE A 292 3.96 11.97 -19.72
CA PHE A 292 4.45 12.16 -18.35
C PHE A 292 5.88 11.62 -18.15
N GLY A 293 6.49 10.99 -19.18
CA GLY A 293 7.88 10.54 -19.19
C GLY A 293 8.19 9.61 -18.00
N LYS A 294 9.29 9.91 -17.30
CA LYS A 294 9.73 9.11 -16.14
C LYS A 294 8.77 9.11 -14.96
N TYR A 295 7.74 9.94 -14.97
CA TYR A 295 6.73 10.05 -13.92
C TYR A 295 5.36 9.51 -14.34
N LYS A 296 5.26 8.76 -15.44
CA LYS A 296 3.95 8.37 -15.99
C LYS A 296 3.07 7.62 -15.02
N GLN A 297 3.62 6.69 -14.25
CA GLN A 297 2.84 5.97 -13.24
C GLN A 297 2.51 6.86 -12.03
N LEU A 298 3.44 7.68 -11.59
CA LEU A 298 3.20 8.64 -10.51
C LEU A 298 2.09 9.64 -10.87
N ALA A 299 2.07 10.13 -12.11
CA ALA A 299 1.04 11.04 -12.60
C ALA A 299 -0.36 10.40 -12.56
N VAL A 300 -0.47 9.17 -13.05
CA VAL A 300 -1.72 8.42 -13.01
C VAL A 300 -2.14 8.12 -11.57
N HIS A 301 -1.19 7.76 -10.70
CA HIS A 301 -1.45 7.51 -9.28
C HIS A 301 -1.97 8.76 -8.55
N TYR A 302 -1.41 9.94 -8.83
CA TYR A 302 -1.91 11.19 -8.25
C TYR A 302 -3.37 11.45 -8.63
N VAL A 303 -3.72 11.28 -9.90
CA VAL A 303 -5.10 11.44 -10.38
C VAL A 303 -6.03 10.39 -9.76
N TRP A 304 -5.54 9.16 -9.61
CA TRP A 304 -6.26 8.07 -8.96
C TRP A 304 -6.57 8.40 -7.50
N GLU A 305 -5.58 8.72 -6.69
CA GLU A 305 -5.75 9.01 -5.27
C GLU A 305 -6.64 10.25 -5.05
N ASP A 306 -6.46 11.29 -5.85
CA ASP A 306 -7.32 12.47 -5.81
C ASP A 306 -8.79 12.14 -6.08
N LEU A 307 -9.08 11.26 -7.04
CA LEU A 307 -10.44 10.81 -7.34
C LEU A 307 -11.09 10.14 -6.12
N TRP A 308 -10.34 9.31 -5.40
CA TRP A 308 -10.85 8.63 -4.21
C TRP A 308 -10.97 9.58 -3.00
N TRP A 309 -10.10 10.56 -2.87
CA TRP A 309 -10.26 11.64 -1.90
C TRP A 309 -11.50 12.46 -2.17
N GLN A 310 -11.78 12.81 -3.41
CA GLN A 310 -13.01 13.50 -3.79
C GLN A 310 -14.25 12.64 -3.45
N ARG A 311 -14.23 11.36 -3.83
CA ARG A 311 -15.31 10.41 -3.55
C ARG A 311 -15.58 10.26 -2.05
N LYS A 312 -14.55 10.21 -1.22
CA LYS A 312 -14.68 10.14 0.25
C LYS A 312 -15.42 11.35 0.81
N ASN A 313 -15.20 12.52 0.25
CA ASN A 313 -15.83 13.76 0.70
C ASN A 313 -17.20 14.01 0.08
N LYS A 314 -17.40 13.54 -1.15
CA LYS A 314 -18.65 13.71 -1.89
C LYS A 314 -18.82 12.58 -2.90
N SER A 315 -19.98 11.91 -2.87
CA SER A 315 -20.32 10.88 -3.85
C SER A 315 -20.17 11.37 -5.30
N ILE A 316 -19.57 10.54 -6.14
CA ILE A 316 -19.34 10.80 -7.56
C ILE A 316 -20.25 9.85 -8.37
N PRO A 317 -21.40 10.29 -8.91
CA PRO A 317 -22.45 9.41 -9.42
C PRO A 317 -21.99 8.40 -10.50
N TRP A 318 -21.09 8.81 -11.40
CA TRP A 318 -20.58 7.91 -12.44
C TRP A 318 -19.60 6.85 -11.87
N LEU A 319 -18.82 7.22 -10.83
CA LEU A 319 -17.87 6.31 -10.19
C LEU A 319 -18.59 5.27 -9.33
N GLU A 320 -19.64 5.69 -8.63
CA GLU A 320 -20.46 4.78 -7.80
C GLU A 320 -21.05 3.62 -8.62
N LYS A 321 -21.38 3.86 -9.90
CA LYS A 321 -21.85 2.81 -10.81
C LYS A 321 -20.78 1.76 -11.14
N LEU A 322 -19.52 2.14 -11.06
CA LEU A 322 -18.38 1.25 -11.37
C LEU A 322 -17.84 0.54 -10.14
N VAL A 323 -18.01 1.12 -8.94
CA VAL A 323 -17.50 0.56 -7.68
C VAL A 323 -18.46 -0.50 -7.17
N ARG A 324 -18.03 -1.76 -7.22
CA ARG A 324 -18.75 -2.89 -6.60
C ARG A 324 -18.31 -3.00 -5.15
N ILE A 325 -19.12 -2.47 -4.24
CA ILE A 325 -18.92 -2.59 -2.78
C ILE A 325 -19.49 -3.91 -2.27
#